data_5a96add899fdb9197e402a36b747c5be
#
_entry.id   5a96add899fdb9197e402a36b747c5be
#
_cell.length_a   1.000
_cell.length_b   1.000
_cell.length_c   1.000
_cell.angle_alpha   90.00
_cell.angle_beta   90.00
_cell.angle_gamma   90.00
#
_symmetry.space_group_name_H-M   'P 1'
#
loop_
_entity.id
_entity.type
_entity.pdbx_description
1 polymer ?
#
loop_
_entity_poly.entity_id
_entity_poly.type
_entity_poly.pdbx_seq_one_letter_code
_entity_poly.pdbx_strand_id
1 'polypeptide(L)'
;MLRVKNLRLKYPNGDRKIFDNLNLEIKNKEKVLLLGPSGSGKSTLLNVLSGIVPHLIELPMKYDELNIDHDSGVIFQDPDNQFCMPKVYEELAFVLENRNIPRSEMDQEIEDALKSVDLNVTHKTYVNNLSGGMKQKLAIVETILQKSKTLFLDEPTAMLDVKATEDLWKKLINLWEDQTVLIVEHKVEHIWQHVDRVLLLNYDGQIVADDTPEQILDHYEALLTEYGVWHPRAWQSAPRPIPLPNQTKNLLFHFDDGQIIRGKKTLFSSKELKLYSGEWLTITGKNGAGKTSLLEAMLQLIKYEGNMFYRDQLLSKIKQAAKHMYLVYQNPELQFITNSVYDEVYIHYN
;
A
#
# COMPACT_ATOMS: atom_id res chain seq x y z
N MET A 1 8.88 -25.62 3.31
CA MET A 1 8.12 -25.52 4.57
C MET A 1 8.78 -24.45 5.41
N LEU A 2 8.06 -23.41 5.77
CA LEU A 2 8.55 -22.36 6.68
C LEU A 2 8.14 -22.74 8.10
N ARG A 3 9.03 -22.50 9.06
CA ARG A 3 8.73 -22.78 10.47
C ARG A 3 9.48 -21.84 11.39
N VAL A 4 8.81 -21.37 12.42
CA VAL A 4 9.41 -20.67 13.53
C VAL A 4 8.84 -21.22 14.84
N LYS A 5 9.71 -21.44 15.85
CA LYS A 5 9.32 -21.88 17.20
C LYS A 5 9.88 -20.96 18.26
N ASN A 6 9.01 -20.62 19.22
CA ASN A 6 9.33 -19.81 20.38
C ASN A 6 9.99 -18.47 20.01
N LEU A 7 9.50 -17.83 18.93
CA LEU A 7 10.01 -16.54 18.49
C LEU A 7 9.73 -15.48 19.57
N ARG A 8 10.82 -14.85 20.00
CA ARG A 8 10.80 -13.66 20.87
C ARG A 8 11.54 -12.56 20.14
N LEU A 9 10.87 -11.45 19.86
CA LEU A 9 11.43 -10.34 19.12
C LEU A 9 11.02 -9.02 19.75
N LYS A 10 11.96 -8.07 19.78
CA LYS A 10 11.79 -6.74 20.30
C LYS A 10 12.47 -5.73 19.38
N TYR A 11 11.88 -4.56 19.16
CA TYR A 11 12.59 -3.46 18.48
C TYR A 11 13.63 -2.84 19.43
N PRO A 12 14.75 -2.33 18.89
CA PRO A 12 15.68 -1.49 19.64
C PRO A 12 14.89 -0.31 20.25
N ASN A 13 15.13 0.02 21.49
CA ASN A 13 14.45 1.10 22.22
C ASN A 13 12.93 0.91 22.43
N GLY A 14 12.34 -0.20 22.04
CA GLY A 14 10.95 -0.52 22.34
C GLY A 14 10.80 -1.03 23.80
N ASP A 15 9.73 -0.69 24.50
CA ASP A 15 9.51 -1.17 25.87
C ASP A 15 8.94 -2.59 25.92
N ARG A 16 8.22 -3.00 24.87
CA ARG A 16 7.57 -4.31 24.79
C ARG A 16 8.15 -5.20 23.69
N LYS A 17 7.99 -6.52 23.86
CA LYS A 17 8.22 -7.49 22.79
C LYS A 17 7.10 -7.36 21.74
N ILE A 18 7.47 -7.50 20.47
CA ILE A 18 6.51 -7.65 19.37
C ILE A 18 5.97 -9.07 19.34
N PHE A 19 6.87 -10.06 19.52
CA PHE A 19 6.49 -11.46 19.68
C PHE A 19 7.05 -12.00 20.99
N ASP A 20 6.24 -12.76 21.69
CA ASP A 20 6.63 -13.50 22.87
C ASP A 20 6.15 -14.95 22.78
N ASN A 21 7.09 -15.86 22.42
CA ASN A 21 6.86 -17.27 22.19
C ASN A 21 5.91 -17.58 21.00
N LEU A 22 6.00 -16.81 19.89
CA LEU A 22 5.21 -17.08 18.70
C LEU A 22 5.69 -18.38 18.03
N ASN A 23 4.75 -19.23 17.67
CA ASN A 23 4.98 -20.47 16.92
C ASN A 23 4.14 -20.44 15.65
N LEU A 24 4.77 -20.75 14.51
CA LEU A 24 4.10 -20.80 13.23
C LEU A 24 4.78 -21.81 12.31
N GLU A 25 3.97 -22.56 11.57
CA GLU A 25 4.40 -23.44 10.50
C GLU A 25 3.54 -23.16 9.26
N ILE A 26 4.17 -23.01 8.07
CA ILE A 26 3.52 -22.86 6.78
C ILE A 26 4.01 -23.99 5.88
N LYS A 27 3.09 -24.77 5.33
CA LYS A 27 3.40 -25.91 4.47
C LYS A 27 3.83 -25.44 3.08
N ASN A 28 4.52 -26.33 2.36
CA ASN A 28 4.84 -26.05 0.96
C ASN A 28 3.56 -25.91 0.13
N LYS A 29 3.57 -24.92 -0.77
CA LYS A 29 2.45 -24.57 -1.65
C LYS A 29 1.19 -24.07 -0.93
N GLU A 30 1.23 -23.83 0.37
CA GLU A 30 0.13 -23.26 1.15
C GLU A 30 0.05 -21.74 0.90
N LYS A 31 -1.16 -21.22 0.72
CA LYS A 31 -1.47 -19.80 0.60
C LYS A 31 -2.06 -19.33 1.92
N VAL A 32 -1.29 -18.54 2.65
CA VAL A 32 -1.64 -18.08 4.00
C VAL A 32 -1.87 -16.59 4.00
N LEU A 33 -3.02 -16.17 4.52
CA LEU A 33 -3.35 -14.76 4.73
C LEU A 33 -3.14 -14.41 6.20
N LEU A 34 -2.29 -13.43 6.46
CA LEU A 34 -1.97 -12.92 7.79
C LEU A 34 -2.69 -11.60 8.05
N LEU A 35 -3.65 -11.63 8.95
CA LEU A 35 -4.50 -10.51 9.34
C LEU A 35 -4.20 -10.05 10.77
N GLY A 36 -4.68 -8.87 11.11
CA GLY A 36 -4.56 -8.30 12.46
C GLY A 36 -4.52 -6.78 12.43
N PRO A 37 -4.60 -6.11 13.58
CA PRO A 37 -4.58 -4.66 13.66
C PRO A 37 -3.25 -4.07 13.21
N SER A 38 -3.23 -2.77 12.89
CA SER A 38 -1.99 -2.06 12.61
C SER A 38 -1.07 -2.10 13.84
N GLY A 39 0.23 -2.33 13.62
CA GLY A 39 1.21 -2.46 14.70
C GLY A 39 1.23 -3.82 15.42
N SER A 40 0.47 -4.82 14.99
CA SER A 40 0.50 -6.18 15.56
C SER A 40 1.76 -7.00 15.18
N GLY A 41 2.59 -6.48 14.27
CA GLY A 41 3.83 -7.15 13.86
C GLY A 41 3.73 -7.98 12.57
N LYS A 42 2.67 -7.85 11.76
CA LYS A 42 2.49 -8.62 10.51
C LYS A 42 3.68 -8.52 9.57
N SER A 43 4.08 -7.29 9.19
CA SER A 43 5.26 -7.06 8.34
C SER A 43 6.56 -7.52 9.02
N THR A 44 6.64 -7.40 10.35
CA THR A 44 7.81 -7.91 11.10
C THR A 44 7.89 -9.44 11.01
N LEU A 45 6.77 -10.15 11.14
CA LEU A 45 6.72 -11.61 10.99
C LEU A 45 7.08 -12.02 9.56
N LEU A 46 6.56 -11.31 8.56
CA LEU A 46 6.91 -11.51 7.16
C LEU A 46 8.42 -11.33 6.94
N ASN A 47 9.02 -10.28 7.49
CA ASN A 47 10.45 -10.03 7.39
C ASN A 47 11.31 -11.11 8.09
N VAL A 48 10.82 -11.69 9.19
CA VAL A 48 11.50 -12.82 9.84
C VAL A 48 11.45 -14.08 8.96
N LEU A 49 10.28 -14.39 8.40
CA LEU A 49 10.08 -15.60 7.59
C LEU A 49 10.72 -15.50 6.20
N SER A 50 10.88 -14.28 5.65
CA SER A 50 11.62 -14.05 4.41
C SER A 50 13.14 -13.98 4.60
N GLY A 51 13.63 -13.98 5.84
CA GLY A 51 15.05 -13.90 6.15
C GLY A 51 15.64 -12.49 6.10
N ILE A 52 14.85 -11.45 5.81
CA ILE A 52 15.29 -10.06 5.91
C ILE A 52 15.77 -9.80 7.33
N VAL A 53 15.04 -10.28 8.32
CA VAL A 53 15.47 -10.34 9.73
C VAL A 53 15.89 -11.79 10.04
N PRO A 54 17.09 -12.05 10.51
CA PRO A 54 18.14 -11.13 10.94
C PRO A 54 19.21 -10.80 9.87
N HIS A 55 19.13 -11.35 8.65
CA HIS A 55 20.26 -11.34 7.71
C HIS A 55 20.59 -9.96 7.14
N LEU A 56 19.58 -9.13 6.88
CA LEU A 56 19.75 -7.76 6.36
C LEU A 56 19.49 -6.70 7.44
N ILE A 57 18.60 -6.99 8.36
CA ILE A 57 18.21 -6.09 9.46
C ILE A 57 18.41 -6.84 10.78
N GLU A 58 19.35 -6.38 11.60
CA GLU A 58 19.56 -6.96 12.93
C GLU A 58 18.51 -6.42 13.92
N LEU A 59 17.66 -7.30 14.43
CA LEU A 59 16.76 -7.01 15.53
C LEU A 59 17.06 -7.95 16.73
N PRO A 60 16.89 -7.47 17.97
CA PRO A 60 16.96 -8.32 19.16
C PRO A 60 15.94 -9.45 19.08
N MET A 61 16.39 -10.64 18.71
CA MET A 61 15.56 -11.81 18.43
C MET A 61 16.14 -13.07 19.06
N LYS A 62 15.26 -13.95 19.56
CA LYS A 62 15.57 -15.31 20.02
C LYS A 62 14.50 -16.28 19.52
N TYR A 63 14.91 -17.48 19.18
CA TYR A 63 14.01 -18.56 18.72
C TYR A 63 14.65 -19.91 19.03
N ASP A 64 13.84 -20.96 19.10
CA ASP A 64 14.35 -22.33 19.25
C ASP A 64 14.59 -22.98 17.89
N GLU A 65 13.74 -22.69 16.90
CA GLU A 65 13.86 -23.16 15.52
C GLU A 65 13.41 -22.07 14.56
N LEU A 66 14.20 -21.80 13.51
CA LEU A 66 13.85 -20.92 12.41
C LEU A 66 14.25 -21.60 11.10
N ASN A 67 13.25 -22.03 10.32
CA ASN A 67 13.43 -22.58 9.00
C ASN A 67 12.77 -21.65 7.99
N ILE A 68 13.58 -21.02 7.15
CA ILE A 68 13.17 -20.06 6.12
C ILE A 68 13.56 -20.57 4.74
N ASP A 69 12.93 -20.03 3.72
CA ASP A 69 13.29 -20.31 2.33
C ASP A 69 14.22 -19.19 1.83
N HIS A 70 15.46 -19.56 1.49
CA HIS A 70 16.45 -18.61 0.94
C HIS A 70 16.16 -18.24 -0.53
N ASP A 71 15.26 -18.97 -1.20
CA ASP A 71 14.77 -18.69 -2.55
C ASP A 71 13.36 -18.09 -2.48
N SER A 72 13.25 -16.93 -1.83
CA SER A 72 11.98 -16.24 -1.62
C SER A 72 11.95 -14.90 -2.35
N GLY A 73 10.79 -14.59 -2.94
CA GLY A 73 10.47 -13.27 -3.48
C GLY A 73 9.66 -12.46 -2.46
N VAL A 74 9.97 -11.17 -2.35
CA VAL A 74 9.25 -10.26 -1.46
C VAL A 74 8.71 -9.09 -2.27
N ILE A 75 7.43 -8.75 -2.05
CA ILE A 75 6.84 -7.50 -2.54
C ILE A 75 6.55 -6.64 -1.31
N PHE A 76 7.22 -5.49 -1.22
CA PHE A 76 7.06 -4.56 -0.11
C PHE A 76 5.85 -3.66 -0.29
N GLN A 77 5.32 -3.16 0.81
CA GLN A 77 4.24 -2.17 0.86
C GLN A 77 4.61 -0.90 0.07
N ASP A 78 5.84 -0.42 0.26
CA ASP A 78 6.42 0.67 -0.54
C ASP A 78 7.40 0.08 -1.57
N PRO A 79 7.03 0.06 -2.87
CA PRO A 79 7.87 -0.50 -3.91
C PRO A 79 9.17 0.29 -4.13
N ASP A 80 9.24 1.57 -3.72
CA ASP A 80 10.47 2.36 -3.85
C ASP A 80 11.63 1.82 -3.01
N ASN A 81 11.32 1.07 -1.95
CA ASN A 81 12.32 0.42 -1.11
C ASN A 81 12.93 -0.86 -1.73
N GLN A 82 12.40 -1.32 -2.86
CA GLN A 82 12.81 -2.56 -3.52
C GLN A 82 13.84 -2.33 -4.63
N PHE A 83 13.74 -1.19 -5.34
CA PHE A 83 14.52 -0.95 -6.55
C PHE A 83 15.91 -0.39 -6.27
N CYS A 84 16.92 -1.01 -6.91
CA CYS A 84 18.32 -0.63 -6.77
C CYS A 84 18.86 0.13 -7.99
N MET A 85 18.31 -0.15 -9.18
CA MET A 85 18.80 0.40 -10.43
C MET A 85 17.96 1.59 -10.93
N PRO A 86 18.55 2.57 -11.62
CA PRO A 86 17.83 3.75 -12.07
C PRO A 86 16.83 3.49 -13.18
N LYS A 87 17.00 2.44 -14.01
CA LYS A 87 16.14 2.12 -15.13
C LYS A 87 15.49 0.75 -14.99
N VAL A 88 14.26 0.61 -15.51
CA VAL A 88 13.47 -0.62 -15.43
C VAL A 88 14.21 -1.82 -16.02
N TYR A 89 14.82 -1.69 -17.21
CA TYR A 89 15.56 -2.79 -17.80
C TYR A 89 16.85 -3.15 -17.07
N GLU A 90 17.52 -2.17 -16.46
CA GLU A 90 18.70 -2.41 -15.64
C GLU A 90 18.33 -3.16 -14.35
N GLU A 91 17.20 -2.81 -13.72
CA GLU A 91 16.65 -3.48 -12.55
C GLU A 91 16.32 -4.95 -12.86
N LEU A 92 15.59 -5.20 -13.93
CA LEU A 92 15.19 -6.56 -14.29
C LEU A 92 16.38 -7.41 -14.77
N ALA A 93 17.35 -6.81 -15.47
CA ALA A 93 18.59 -7.49 -15.83
C ALA A 93 19.39 -7.87 -14.60
N PHE A 94 19.45 -7.01 -13.58
CA PHE A 94 20.13 -7.33 -12.31
C PHE A 94 19.53 -8.57 -11.62
N VAL A 95 18.20 -8.73 -11.62
CA VAL A 95 17.54 -9.95 -11.11
C VAL A 95 17.99 -11.18 -11.89
N LEU A 96 18.04 -11.10 -13.23
CA LEU A 96 18.43 -12.22 -14.07
C LEU A 96 19.93 -12.54 -13.95
N GLU A 97 20.79 -11.53 -13.79
CA GLU A 97 22.24 -11.72 -13.54
C GLU A 97 22.47 -12.50 -12.24
N ASN A 98 21.76 -12.17 -11.18
CA ASN A 98 21.83 -12.90 -9.90
C ASN A 98 21.40 -14.37 -10.03
N ARG A 99 20.62 -14.71 -11.06
CA ARG A 99 20.21 -16.06 -11.42
C ARG A 99 21.13 -16.73 -12.44
N ASN A 100 22.23 -16.07 -12.82
CA ASN A 100 23.16 -16.54 -13.84
C ASN A 100 22.51 -16.80 -15.22
N ILE A 101 21.47 -16.05 -15.58
CA ILE A 101 20.85 -16.13 -16.92
C ILE A 101 21.79 -15.48 -17.93
N PRO A 102 22.07 -16.13 -19.10
CA PRO A 102 22.91 -15.56 -20.12
C PRO A 102 22.36 -14.26 -20.70
N ARG A 103 23.20 -13.27 -20.97
CA ARG A 103 22.81 -11.98 -21.53
C ARG A 103 21.93 -12.09 -22.78
N SER A 104 22.20 -13.10 -23.62
CA SER A 104 21.46 -13.35 -24.85
C SER A 104 19.98 -13.71 -24.64
N GLU A 105 19.60 -14.16 -23.45
CA GLU A 105 18.26 -14.59 -23.09
C GLU A 105 17.49 -13.52 -22.30
N MET A 106 18.21 -12.58 -21.66
CA MET A 106 17.63 -11.61 -20.72
C MET A 106 16.56 -10.73 -21.37
N ASP A 107 16.82 -10.19 -22.56
CA ASP A 107 15.91 -9.25 -23.22
C ASP A 107 14.55 -9.90 -23.50
N GLN A 108 14.53 -11.18 -23.93
CA GLN A 108 13.30 -11.91 -24.17
C GLN A 108 12.56 -12.23 -22.86
N GLU A 109 13.25 -12.70 -21.81
CA GLU A 109 12.63 -12.98 -20.50
C GLU A 109 12.04 -11.69 -19.88
N ILE A 110 12.75 -10.57 -19.99
CA ILE A 110 12.28 -9.27 -19.50
C ILE A 110 11.01 -8.83 -20.26
N GLU A 111 11.02 -8.89 -21.59
CA GLU A 111 9.85 -8.48 -22.37
C GLU A 111 8.63 -9.35 -22.10
N ASP A 112 8.80 -10.66 -21.96
CA ASP A 112 7.70 -11.58 -21.66
C ASP A 112 7.13 -11.35 -20.27
N ALA A 113 8.00 -11.12 -19.27
CA ALA A 113 7.57 -10.79 -17.91
C ALA A 113 6.85 -9.42 -17.85
N LEU A 114 7.35 -8.39 -18.54
CA LEU A 114 6.68 -7.09 -18.62
C LEU A 114 5.30 -7.18 -19.28
N LYS A 115 5.17 -7.97 -20.35
CA LYS A 115 3.89 -8.23 -21.04
C LYS A 115 2.89 -8.94 -20.13
N SER A 116 3.34 -9.90 -19.32
CA SER A 116 2.46 -10.69 -18.42
C SER A 116 1.69 -9.82 -17.42
N VAL A 117 2.25 -8.66 -17.02
CA VAL A 117 1.62 -7.70 -16.11
C VAL A 117 1.08 -6.44 -16.80
N ASP A 118 1.07 -6.37 -18.12
CA ASP A 118 0.72 -5.18 -18.92
C ASP A 118 1.51 -3.93 -18.47
N LEU A 119 2.81 -4.05 -18.30
CA LEU A 119 3.70 -2.94 -18.02
C LEU A 119 4.42 -2.49 -19.28
N ASN A 120 3.86 -1.48 -19.95
CA ASN A 120 4.41 -0.94 -21.19
C ASN A 120 5.48 0.10 -20.87
N VAL A 121 6.73 -0.29 -20.98
CA VAL A 121 7.91 0.55 -20.75
C VAL A 121 8.96 0.30 -21.84
N THR A 122 9.96 1.18 -21.93
CA THR A 122 11.08 1.07 -22.86
C THR A 122 12.39 0.89 -22.12
N HIS A 123 13.45 0.46 -22.80
CA HIS A 123 14.81 0.35 -22.25
C HIS A 123 15.32 1.66 -21.60
N LYS A 124 14.76 2.81 -21.99
CA LYS A 124 15.15 4.14 -21.47
C LYS A 124 14.27 4.62 -20.32
N THR A 125 13.28 3.82 -19.90
CA THR A 125 12.35 4.23 -18.84
C THR A 125 13.04 4.18 -17.48
N TYR A 126 13.06 5.32 -16.79
CA TYR A 126 13.57 5.42 -15.42
C TYR A 126 12.49 4.96 -14.43
N VAL A 127 12.91 4.24 -13.37
CA VAL A 127 12.04 3.76 -12.29
C VAL A 127 11.32 4.94 -11.61
N ASN A 128 12.02 6.05 -11.37
CA ASN A 128 11.45 7.26 -10.76
C ASN A 128 10.36 7.95 -11.60
N ASN A 129 10.26 7.63 -12.89
CA ASN A 129 9.21 8.16 -13.77
C ASN A 129 7.94 7.30 -13.77
N LEU A 130 7.96 6.15 -13.10
CA LEU A 130 6.81 5.27 -12.98
C LEU A 130 5.82 5.82 -11.94
N SER A 131 4.53 5.64 -12.21
CA SER A 131 3.49 5.83 -11.19
C SER A 131 3.57 4.72 -10.14
N GLY A 132 3.00 4.93 -8.95
CA GLY A 132 2.96 3.91 -7.89
C GLY A 132 2.42 2.55 -8.37
N GLY A 133 1.35 2.54 -9.16
CA GLY A 133 0.81 1.30 -9.75
C GLY A 133 1.75 0.65 -10.79
N MET A 134 2.54 1.42 -11.53
CA MET A 134 3.55 0.86 -12.42
C MET A 134 4.75 0.30 -11.65
N LYS A 135 5.15 0.92 -10.56
CA LYS A 135 6.18 0.43 -9.65
C LYS A 135 5.76 -0.90 -9.00
N GLN A 136 4.49 -0.99 -8.58
CA GLN A 136 3.95 -2.24 -8.04
C GLN A 136 3.97 -3.37 -9.08
N LYS A 137 3.62 -3.07 -10.34
CA LYS A 137 3.75 -4.03 -11.44
C LYS A 137 5.21 -4.43 -11.67
N LEU A 138 6.15 -3.49 -11.58
CA LEU A 138 7.57 -3.78 -11.70
C LEU A 138 8.05 -4.74 -10.61
N ALA A 139 7.66 -4.52 -9.35
CA ALA A 139 7.97 -5.43 -8.24
C ALA A 139 7.46 -6.86 -8.49
N ILE A 140 6.28 -7.00 -9.12
CA ILE A 140 5.78 -8.32 -9.52
C ILE A 140 6.63 -8.94 -10.64
N VAL A 141 7.04 -8.14 -11.63
CA VAL A 141 7.92 -8.62 -12.70
C VAL A 141 9.22 -9.17 -12.12
N GLU A 142 9.80 -8.52 -11.12
CA GLU A 142 10.98 -9.03 -10.41
C GLU A 142 10.72 -10.42 -9.80
N THR A 143 9.59 -10.58 -9.08
CA THR A 143 9.26 -11.89 -8.47
C THR A 143 9.00 -12.97 -9.52
N ILE A 144 8.42 -12.63 -10.67
CA ILE A 144 8.25 -13.54 -11.81
C ILE A 144 9.62 -13.98 -12.35
N LEU A 145 10.52 -13.03 -12.58
CA LEU A 145 11.87 -13.30 -13.09
C LEU A 145 12.74 -14.05 -12.07
N GLN A 146 12.52 -13.80 -10.79
CA GLN A 146 13.20 -14.48 -9.71
C GLN A 146 12.82 -15.97 -9.65
N LYS A 147 11.62 -16.37 -10.10
CA LYS A 147 11.08 -17.75 -10.09
C LYS A 147 11.16 -18.40 -8.70
N SER A 148 10.94 -17.63 -7.67
CA SER A 148 11.02 -18.04 -6.26
C SER A 148 9.96 -19.09 -5.93
N LYS A 149 10.31 -20.02 -4.99
CA LYS A 149 9.37 -21.03 -4.50
C LYS A 149 8.42 -20.49 -3.44
N THR A 150 8.83 -19.42 -2.78
CA THR A 150 8.06 -18.77 -1.72
C THR A 150 7.88 -17.29 -2.04
N LEU A 151 6.67 -16.77 -1.88
CA LEU A 151 6.34 -15.36 -2.07
C LEU A 151 5.85 -14.76 -0.75
N PHE A 152 6.35 -13.61 -0.43
CA PHE A 152 5.93 -12.76 0.68
C PHE A 152 5.35 -11.47 0.12
N LEU A 153 4.08 -11.19 0.41
CA LEU A 153 3.34 -10.05 -0.12
C LEU A 153 2.91 -9.16 1.05
N ASP A 154 3.57 -8.01 1.21
CA ASP A 154 3.24 -7.04 2.26
C ASP A 154 2.44 -5.89 1.67
N GLU A 155 1.12 -5.94 1.83
CA GLU A 155 0.14 -4.97 1.32
C GLU A 155 0.38 -4.56 -0.16
N PRO A 156 0.50 -5.52 -1.10
CA PRO A 156 0.91 -5.25 -2.48
C PRO A 156 -0.08 -4.36 -3.24
N THR A 157 -1.25 -4.05 -2.67
CA THR A 157 -2.27 -3.23 -3.32
C THR A 157 -2.51 -1.87 -2.67
N ALA A 158 -1.74 -1.51 -1.63
CA ALA A 158 -1.94 -0.29 -0.85
C ALA A 158 -1.98 1.00 -1.69
N MET A 159 -1.19 1.07 -2.77
CA MET A 159 -1.08 2.26 -3.63
C MET A 159 -1.93 2.18 -4.91
N LEU A 160 -2.79 1.17 -5.05
CA LEU A 160 -3.57 0.93 -6.26
C LEU A 160 -4.99 1.46 -6.15
N ASP A 161 -5.56 1.88 -7.27
CA ASP A 161 -7.00 2.09 -7.37
C ASP A 161 -7.75 0.74 -7.47
N VAL A 162 -9.07 0.76 -7.28
CA VAL A 162 -9.89 -0.47 -7.19
C VAL A 162 -9.69 -1.38 -8.40
N LYS A 163 -9.69 -0.83 -9.61
CA LYS A 163 -9.53 -1.64 -10.83
C LYS A 163 -8.13 -2.23 -10.93
N ALA A 164 -7.10 -1.44 -10.63
CA ALA A 164 -5.72 -1.91 -10.64
C ALA A 164 -5.48 -2.99 -9.58
N THR A 165 -6.13 -2.87 -8.41
CA THR A 165 -6.12 -3.90 -7.35
C THR A 165 -6.72 -5.22 -7.85
N GLU A 166 -7.90 -5.18 -8.47
CA GLU A 166 -8.56 -6.37 -9.02
C GLU A 166 -7.69 -7.03 -10.12
N ASP A 167 -7.18 -6.23 -11.06
CA ASP A 167 -6.33 -6.73 -12.15
C ASP A 167 -5.01 -7.32 -11.62
N LEU A 168 -4.45 -6.74 -10.55
CA LEU A 168 -3.24 -7.25 -9.90
C LEU A 168 -3.48 -8.60 -9.26
N TRP A 169 -4.52 -8.72 -8.43
CA TRP A 169 -4.83 -9.99 -7.76
C TRP A 169 -5.11 -11.11 -8.74
N LYS A 170 -5.86 -10.85 -9.81
CA LYS A 170 -6.06 -11.85 -10.89
C LYS A 170 -4.74 -12.38 -11.45
N LYS A 171 -3.75 -11.53 -11.63
CA LYS A 171 -2.43 -11.93 -12.14
C LYS A 171 -1.63 -12.71 -11.12
N LEU A 172 -1.56 -12.23 -9.88
CA LEU A 172 -0.85 -12.92 -8.80
C LEU A 172 -1.43 -14.31 -8.53
N ILE A 173 -2.75 -14.45 -8.47
CA ILE A 173 -3.43 -15.74 -8.27
C ILE A 173 -3.05 -16.75 -9.36
N ASN A 174 -2.96 -16.33 -10.61
CA ASN A 174 -2.55 -17.19 -11.70
C ASN A 174 -1.06 -17.60 -11.64
N LEU A 175 -0.22 -16.78 -11.00
CA LEU A 175 1.23 -17.01 -10.92
C LEU A 175 1.64 -17.90 -9.75
N TRP A 176 0.87 -17.92 -8.67
CA TRP A 176 1.31 -18.55 -7.41
C TRP A 176 0.88 -20.00 -7.22
N GLU A 177 0.30 -20.65 -8.23
CA GLU A 177 -0.29 -22.00 -8.14
C GLU A 177 0.66 -23.00 -7.43
N ASP A 178 1.92 -23.01 -7.83
CA ASP A 178 2.95 -23.91 -7.28
C ASP A 178 3.79 -23.32 -6.15
N GLN A 179 3.54 -22.08 -5.74
CA GLN A 179 4.33 -21.36 -4.76
C GLN A 179 3.72 -21.42 -3.36
N THR A 180 4.55 -21.36 -2.34
CA THR A 180 4.11 -21.03 -0.97
C THR A 180 3.93 -19.52 -0.88
N VAL A 181 2.80 -19.04 -0.36
CA VAL A 181 2.53 -17.61 -0.32
C VAL A 181 2.10 -17.18 1.08
N LEU A 182 2.75 -16.16 1.62
CA LEU A 182 2.32 -15.44 2.82
C LEU A 182 1.92 -14.02 2.45
N ILE A 183 0.67 -13.68 2.73
CA ILE A 183 0.06 -12.40 2.33
C ILE A 183 -0.32 -11.62 3.58
N VAL A 184 0.11 -10.37 3.66
CA VAL A 184 -0.41 -9.36 4.57
C VAL A 184 -1.28 -8.41 3.76
N GLU A 185 -2.54 -8.24 4.11
CA GLU A 185 -3.47 -7.36 3.40
C GLU A 185 -4.61 -6.89 4.31
N HIS A 186 -5.16 -5.70 4.03
CA HIS A 186 -6.33 -5.16 4.72
C HIS A 186 -7.61 -5.27 3.91
N LYS A 187 -7.50 -5.26 2.57
CA LYS A 187 -8.63 -5.38 1.63
C LYS A 187 -8.63 -6.77 1.02
N VAL A 188 -9.27 -7.70 1.69
CA VAL A 188 -9.10 -9.13 1.39
C VAL A 188 -10.20 -9.71 0.50
N GLU A 189 -11.18 -8.91 0.06
CA GLU A 189 -12.33 -9.39 -0.74
C GLU A 189 -11.93 -10.13 -2.02
N HIS A 190 -10.84 -9.72 -2.68
CA HIS A 190 -10.38 -10.32 -3.93
C HIS A 190 -9.57 -11.60 -3.75
N ILE A 191 -9.03 -11.84 -2.56
CA ILE A 191 -8.13 -12.97 -2.29
C ILE A 191 -8.72 -14.01 -1.33
N TRP A 192 -9.81 -13.66 -0.64
CA TRP A 192 -10.40 -14.49 0.42
C TRP A 192 -10.68 -15.93 -0.02
N GLN A 193 -11.16 -16.14 -1.25
CA GLN A 193 -11.48 -17.45 -1.81
C GLN A 193 -10.26 -18.17 -2.42
N HIS A 194 -9.09 -17.54 -2.43
CA HIS A 194 -7.89 -18.06 -3.07
C HIS A 194 -6.77 -18.38 -2.07
N VAL A 195 -7.05 -18.28 -0.78
CA VAL A 195 -6.12 -18.67 0.29
C VAL A 195 -6.63 -19.92 0.99
N ASP A 196 -5.68 -20.76 1.44
CA ASP A 196 -5.97 -22.01 2.10
C ASP A 196 -6.23 -21.82 3.60
N ARG A 197 -5.61 -20.76 4.19
CA ARG A 197 -5.56 -20.58 5.64
C ARG A 197 -5.44 -19.09 5.98
N VAL A 198 -6.08 -18.69 7.07
CA VAL A 198 -6.04 -17.33 7.62
C VAL A 198 -5.51 -17.37 9.04
N LEU A 199 -4.50 -16.56 9.29
CA LEU A 199 -3.92 -16.33 10.62
C LEU A 199 -4.36 -14.95 11.10
N LEU A 200 -4.84 -14.84 12.32
CA LEU A 200 -5.24 -13.58 12.93
C LEU A 200 -4.35 -13.26 14.12
N LEU A 201 -3.57 -12.17 14.00
CA LEU A 201 -2.78 -11.63 15.12
C LEU A 201 -3.62 -10.63 15.93
N ASN A 202 -3.40 -10.61 17.23
CA ASN A 202 -3.90 -9.54 18.11
C ASN A 202 -2.88 -8.39 18.26
N TYR A 203 -3.21 -7.38 19.05
CA TYR A 203 -2.34 -6.23 19.33
C TYR A 203 -1.01 -6.59 20.02
N ASP A 204 -0.94 -7.77 20.66
CA ASP A 204 0.25 -8.26 21.36
C ASP A 204 1.09 -9.22 20.52
N GLY A 205 0.81 -9.33 19.21
CA GLY A 205 1.53 -10.21 18.29
C GLY A 205 1.31 -11.70 18.53
N GLN A 206 0.20 -12.08 19.17
CA GLN A 206 -0.18 -13.47 19.39
C GLN A 206 -1.15 -13.91 18.30
N ILE A 207 -1.02 -15.15 17.83
CA ILE A 207 -1.98 -15.77 16.92
C ILE A 207 -3.22 -16.16 17.75
N VAL A 208 -4.34 -15.46 17.53
CA VAL A 208 -5.61 -15.68 18.24
C VAL A 208 -6.57 -16.55 17.44
N ALA A 209 -6.35 -16.68 16.15
CA ALA A 209 -7.09 -17.60 15.30
C ALA A 209 -6.21 -18.09 14.15
N ASP A 210 -6.42 -19.34 13.75
CA ASP A 210 -5.63 -20.08 12.77
C ASP A 210 -6.52 -21.17 12.18
N ASP A 211 -7.16 -20.86 11.04
CA ASP A 211 -8.16 -21.77 10.44
C ASP A 211 -8.41 -21.43 8.96
N THR A 212 -9.32 -22.16 8.32
CA THR A 212 -9.79 -21.87 6.97
C THR A 212 -10.49 -20.51 6.89
N PRO A 213 -10.52 -19.87 5.71
CA PRO A 213 -11.21 -18.57 5.54
C PRO A 213 -12.68 -18.59 6.01
N GLU A 214 -13.41 -19.70 5.76
CA GLU A 214 -14.81 -19.85 6.15
C GLU A 214 -14.96 -19.86 7.67
N GLN A 215 -14.16 -20.67 8.38
CA GLN A 215 -14.19 -20.75 9.85
C GLN A 215 -13.82 -19.41 10.51
N ILE A 216 -12.82 -18.74 9.96
CA ILE A 216 -12.42 -17.41 10.46
C ILE A 216 -13.58 -16.41 10.27
N LEU A 217 -14.24 -16.40 9.13
CA LEU A 217 -15.34 -15.49 8.87
C LEU A 217 -16.56 -15.79 9.74
N ASP A 218 -16.83 -17.07 10.04
CA ASP A 218 -17.98 -17.46 10.85
C ASP A 218 -17.77 -17.21 12.35
N HIS A 219 -16.55 -17.38 12.86
CA HIS A 219 -16.29 -17.29 14.29
C HIS A 219 -15.67 -15.96 14.74
N TYR A 220 -14.99 -15.24 13.83
CA TYR A 220 -14.18 -14.04 14.16
C TYR A 220 -14.59 -12.80 13.36
N GLU A 221 -15.78 -12.76 12.72
CA GLU A 221 -16.27 -11.63 11.93
C GLU A 221 -16.24 -10.31 12.71
N ALA A 222 -16.69 -10.32 13.97
CA ALA A 222 -16.67 -9.13 14.83
C ALA A 222 -15.25 -8.62 15.08
N LEU A 223 -14.29 -9.53 15.30
CA LEU A 223 -12.89 -9.20 15.54
C LEU A 223 -12.21 -8.69 14.26
N LEU A 224 -12.52 -9.27 13.09
CA LEU A 224 -12.06 -8.75 11.79
C LEU A 224 -12.52 -7.30 11.59
N THR A 225 -13.79 -7.02 11.89
CA THR A 225 -14.37 -5.67 11.78
C THR A 225 -13.69 -4.70 12.78
N GLU A 226 -13.47 -5.11 14.01
CA GLU A 226 -12.75 -4.34 15.04
C GLU A 226 -11.32 -3.99 14.59
N TYR A 227 -10.64 -4.93 13.95
CA TYR A 227 -9.27 -4.75 13.45
C TYR A 227 -9.20 -3.97 12.13
N GLY A 228 -10.36 -3.52 11.60
CA GLY A 228 -10.42 -2.75 10.36
C GLY A 228 -10.14 -3.56 9.10
N VAL A 229 -10.32 -4.87 9.12
CA VAL A 229 -10.19 -5.74 7.96
C VAL A 229 -11.44 -5.64 7.08
N TRP A 230 -11.26 -5.35 5.81
CA TRP A 230 -12.33 -5.33 4.81
C TRP A 230 -12.58 -6.76 4.30
N HIS A 231 -13.37 -7.53 5.07
CA HIS A 231 -13.74 -8.92 4.77
C HIS A 231 -14.99 -8.98 3.85
N PRO A 232 -15.31 -10.11 3.20
CA PRO A 232 -16.40 -10.21 2.23
C PRO A 232 -17.79 -9.81 2.74
N ARG A 233 -18.04 -9.89 4.06
CA ARG A 233 -19.31 -9.48 4.68
C ARG A 233 -19.30 -8.05 5.22
N ALA A 234 -18.18 -7.32 5.14
CA ALA A 234 -18.03 -6.00 5.75
C ALA A 234 -19.08 -4.97 5.26
N TRP A 235 -19.46 -5.02 3.99
CA TRP A 235 -20.48 -4.14 3.43
C TRP A 235 -21.90 -4.43 3.93
N GLN A 236 -22.20 -5.64 4.39
CA GLN A 236 -23.54 -6.03 4.88
C GLN A 236 -23.83 -5.39 6.24
N SER A 237 -22.80 -5.16 7.03
CA SER A 237 -22.88 -4.51 8.36
C SER A 237 -22.57 -3.03 8.33
N ALA A 238 -22.29 -2.44 7.14
CA ALA A 238 -22.00 -1.02 7.02
C ALA A 238 -23.18 -0.16 7.52
N PRO A 239 -22.96 0.87 8.35
CA PRO A 239 -24.02 1.73 8.82
C PRO A 239 -24.69 2.45 7.64
N ARG A 240 -26.02 2.48 7.63
CA ARG A 240 -26.76 3.22 6.61
C ARG A 240 -26.50 4.73 6.77
N PRO A 241 -26.34 5.46 5.65
CA PRO A 241 -26.16 6.91 5.74
C PRO A 241 -27.33 7.55 6.48
N ILE A 242 -27.05 8.34 7.51
CA ILE A 242 -28.05 9.14 8.21
C ILE A 242 -28.35 10.34 7.30
N PRO A 243 -29.63 10.57 6.92
CA PRO A 243 -29.98 11.76 6.17
C PRO A 243 -29.59 13.02 6.97
N LEU A 244 -28.74 13.85 6.40
CA LEU A 244 -28.39 15.12 7.03
C LEU A 244 -29.62 16.05 6.96
N PRO A 245 -29.93 16.79 8.03
CA PRO A 245 -31.02 17.76 8.01
C PRO A 245 -30.75 18.83 6.95
N ASN A 246 -31.83 19.30 6.28
CA ASN A 246 -31.76 20.38 5.30
C ASN A 246 -31.27 21.68 5.99
N GLN A 247 -29.94 21.88 5.96
CA GLN A 247 -29.37 23.16 6.37
C GLN A 247 -29.25 24.09 5.18
N THR A 248 -29.48 25.39 5.39
CA THR A 248 -29.14 26.43 4.40
C THR A 248 -27.66 26.35 4.11
N LYS A 249 -27.33 25.85 2.93
CA LYS A 249 -25.92 25.62 2.53
C LYS A 249 -25.28 26.95 2.13
N ASN A 250 -24.45 27.52 2.99
CA ASN A 250 -23.65 28.69 2.62
C ASN A 250 -22.48 28.23 1.75
N LEU A 251 -22.30 28.90 0.60
CA LEU A 251 -21.17 28.63 -0.29
C LEU A 251 -19.86 28.96 0.44
N LEU A 252 -18.98 27.99 0.55
CA LEU A 252 -17.72 28.10 1.26
C LEU A 252 -16.54 28.27 0.29
N PHE A 253 -16.48 27.42 -0.74
CA PHE A 253 -15.42 27.44 -1.73
C PHE A 253 -16.02 27.30 -3.14
N HIS A 254 -15.39 27.98 -4.08
CA HIS A 254 -15.84 28.04 -5.45
C HIS A 254 -14.66 28.14 -6.41
N PHE A 255 -14.66 27.32 -7.45
CA PHE A 255 -13.65 27.32 -8.49
C PHE A 255 -14.34 27.47 -9.85
N ASP A 256 -14.19 28.64 -10.48
CA ASP A 256 -14.80 28.99 -11.75
C ASP A 256 -13.85 28.78 -12.91
N ASP A 257 -14.37 28.21 -14.00
CA ASP A 257 -13.66 27.91 -15.24
C ASP A 257 -12.29 27.27 -14.97
N GLY A 258 -12.28 26.33 -14.02
CA GLY A 258 -11.10 25.73 -13.48
C GLY A 258 -10.40 24.77 -14.46
N GLN A 259 -9.11 24.99 -14.71
CA GLN A 259 -8.26 24.03 -15.41
C GLN A 259 -6.93 23.81 -14.71
N ILE A 260 -6.49 22.55 -14.66
CA ILE A 260 -5.18 22.15 -14.16
C ILE A 260 -4.46 21.40 -15.27
N ILE A 261 -3.34 21.96 -15.73
CA ILE A 261 -2.56 21.44 -16.85
C ILE A 261 -1.16 21.07 -16.35
N ARG A 262 -0.70 19.86 -16.67
CA ARG A 262 0.67 19.41 -16.39
C ARG A 262 1.34 18.96 -17.68
N GLY A 263 2.34 19.74 -18.12
CA GLY A 263 2.94 19.55 -19.42
C GLY A 263 1.95 19.80 -20.55
N LYS A 264 1.64 18.78 -21.35
CA LYS A 264 0.63 18.83 -22.44
C LYS A 264 -0.71 18.22 -22.05
N LYS A 265 -0.86 17.72 -20.82
CA LYS A 265 -2.06 17.00 -20.37
C LYS A 265 -2.92 17.86 -19.46
N THR A 266 -4.20 18.01 -19.79
CA THR A 266 -5.20 18.54 -18.88
C THR A 266 -5.58 17.44 -17.88
N LEU A 267 -5.29 17.69 -16.59
CA LEU A 267 -5.59 16.76 -15.49
C LEU A 267 -6.99 16.98 -14.93
N PHE A 268 -7.44 18.23 -14.90
CA PHE A 268 -8.77 18.61 -14.40
C PHE A 268 -9.32 19.75 -15.24
N SER A 269 -10.62 19.71 -15.51
CA SER A 269 -11.35 20.80 -16.13
C SER A 269 -12.78 20.79 -15.61
N SER A 270 -13.26 21.90 -15.12
CA SER A 270 -14.65 22.09 -14.70
C SER A 270 -15.07 23.53 -14.92
N LYS A 271 -16.30 23.73 -15.38
CA LYS A 271 -16.89 25.08 -15.46
C LYS A 271 -17.11 25.65 -14.07
N GLU A 272 -17.48 24.80 -13.13
CA GLU A 272 -17.79 25.22 -11.78
C GLU A 272 -17.59 24.03 -10.81
N LEU A 273 -16.83 24.26 -9.72
CA LEU A 273 -16.76 23.36 -8.59
C LEU A 273 -17.14 24.15 -7.33
N LYS A 274 -18.15 23.70 -6.62
CA LYS A 274 -18.65 24.34 -5.40
C LYS A 274 -18.52 23.41 -4.21
N LEU A 275 -18.21 23.97 -3.06
CA LEU A 275 -18.22 23.30 -1.77
C LEU A 275 -18.98 24.18 -0.76
N TYR A 276 -19.91 23.59 -0.06
CA TYR A 276 -20.75 24.29 0.89
C TYR A 276 -20.37 24.00 2.32
N SER A 277 -20.71 24.91 3.23
CA SER A 277 -20.43 24.75 4.66
C SER A 277 -21.08 23.47 5.20
N GLY A 278 -20.29 22.65 5.93
CA GLY A 278 -20.73 21.37 6.47
C GLY A 278 -20.86 20.23 5.44
N GLU A 279 -20.42 20.43 4.22
CA GLU A 279 -20.45 19.42 3.15
C GLU A 279 -19.19 18.56 3.15
N TRP A 280 -19.38 17.28 2.87
CA TRP A 280 -18.31 16.34 2.56
C TRP A 280 -18.26 16.09 1.05
N LEU A 281 -17.17 16.48 0.41
CA LEU A 281 -16.95 16.26 -1.01
C LEU A 281 -15.93 15.13 -1.20
N THR A 282 -16.36 14.04 -1.85
CA THR A 282 -15.46 12.95 -2.21
C THR A 282 -14.96 13.13 -3.65
N ILE A 283 -13.63 13.18 -3.82
CA ILE A 283 -12.99 13.24 -5.13
C ILE A 283 -12.50 11.83 -5.50
N THR A 284 -13.14 11.21 -6.48
CA THR A 284 -12.84 9.86 -6.95
C THR A 284 -12.25 9.87 -8.35
N GLY A 285 -11.56 8.79 -8.71
CA GLY A 285 -10.99 8.61 -10.06
C GLY A 285 -9.73 7.73 -10.03
N LYS A 286 -9.30 7.31 -11.21
CA LYS A 286 -8.10 6.48 -11.40
C LYS A 286 -6.84 7.17 -10.87
N ASN A 287 -5.80 6.37 -10.60
CA ASN A 287 -4.48 6.90 -10.28
C ASN A 287 -3.94 7.75 -11.45
N GLY A 288 -3.32 8.88 -11.14
CA GLY A 288 -2.86 9.84 -12.15
C GLY A 288 -3.98 10.69 -12.81
N ALA A 289 -5.22 10.62 -12.33
CA ALA A 289 -6.34 11.45 -12.84
C ALA A 289 -6.29 12.92 -12.38
N GLY A 290 -5.37 13.28 -11.47
CA GLY A 290 -5.22 14.65 -11.01
C GLY A 290 -5.93 14.98 -9.69
N LYS A 291 -6.37 13.98 -8.91
CA LYS A 291 -7.03 14.20 -7.61
C LYS A 291 -6.19 15.04 -6.65
N THR A 292 -4.93 14.63 -6.42
CA THR A 292 -3.98 15.38 -5.58
C THR A 292 -3.68 16.75 -6.17
N SER A 293 -3.53 16.85 -7.49
CA SER A 293 -3.30 18.13 -8.16
C SER A 293 -4.45 19.11 -7.95
N LEU A 294 -5.70 18.63 -7.89
CA LEU A 294 -6.84 19.49 -7.57
C LEU A 294 -6.75 20.02 -6.13
N LEU A 295 -6.42 19.16 -5.16
CA LEU A 295 -6.22 19.59 -3.76
C LEU A 295 -5.07 20.58 -3.62
N GLU A 296 -3.93 20.33 -4.30
CA GLU A 296 -2.79 21.23 -4.33
C GLU A 296 -3.12 22.59 -4.97
N ALA A 297 -3.91 22.59 -6.05
CA ALA A 297 -4.38 23.83 -6.69
C ALA A 297 -5.29 24.64 -5.76
N MET A 298 -6.21 23.98 -5.04
CA MET A 298 -7.07 24.64 -4.05
C MET A 298 -6.28 25.37 -2.98
N LEU A 299 -5.11 24.82 -2.60
CA LEU A 299 -4.16 25.45 -1.66
C LEU A 299 -3.19 26.42 -2.33
N GLN A 300 -3.33 26.71 -3.60
CA GLN A 300 -2.43 27.60 -4.35
C GLN A 300 -0.97 27.09 -4.44
N LEU A 301 -0.75 25.78 -4.27
CA LEU A 301 0.58 25.16 -4.30
C LEU A 301 1.07 24.91 -5.74
N ILE A 302 0.16 24.73 -6.69
CA ILE A 302 0.47 24.55 -8.11
C ILE A 302 -0.29 25.55 -8.97
N LYS A 303 0.19 25.76 -10.21
CA LYS A 303 -0.47 26.63 -11.19
C LYS A 303 -1.76 25.99 -11.72
N TYR A 304 -2.76 26.83 -11.92
CA TYR A 304 -4.06 26.48 -12.52
C TYR A 304 -4.57 27.66 -13.34
N GLU A 305 -5.58 27.45 -14.14
CA GLU A 305 -6.36 28.47 -14.84
C GLU A 305 -7.75 28.58 -14.21
N GLY A 306 -8.40 29.75 -14.33
CA GLY A 306 -9.68 30.04 -13.68
C GLY A 306 -9.52 30.82 -12.37
N ASN A 307 -10.63 30.98 -11.64
CA ASN A 307 -10.67 31.78 -10.41
C ASN A 307 -11.17 30.94 -9.23
N MET A 308 -10.46 31.00 -8.12
CA MET A 308 -10.85 30.34 -6.87
C MET A 308 -11.27 31.36 -5.82
N PHE A 309 -12.35 31.09 -5.11
CA PHE A 309 -12.88 31.95 -4.07
C PHE A 309 -13.13 31.16 -2.79
N TYR A 310 -12.92 31.81 -1.67
CA TYR A 310 -13.32 31.35 -0.35
C TYR A 310 -14.19 32.41 0.32
N ARG A 311 -15.48 32.12 0.59
CA ARG A 311 -16.47 33.07 1.10
C ARG A 311 -16.45 34.38 0.32
N ASP A 312 -16.58 34.30 -1.00
CA ASP A 312 -16.56 35.44 -1.94
C ASP A 312 -15.23 36.23 -2.04
N GLN A 313 -14.18 35.81 -1.34
CA GLN A 313 -12.86 36.39 -1.43
C GLN A 313 -11.97 35.62 -2.43
N LEU A 314 -11.42 36.30 -3.41
CA LEU A 314 -10.53 35.71 -4.40
C LEU A 314 -9.25 35.17 -3.73
N LEU A 315 -8.99 33.90 -3.96
CA LEU A 315 -7.75 33.23 -3.53
C LEU A 315 -6.72 33.31 -4.66
N SER A 316 -5.60 33.98 -4.42
CA SER A 316 -4.54 34.12 -5.40
C SER A 316 -3.13 33.82 -4.84
N LYS A 317 -3.03 33.56 -3.55
CA LYS A 317 -1.77 33.33 -2.85
C LYS A 317 -1.90 32.23 -1.79
N ILE A 318 -0.83 31.43 -1.63
CA ILE A 318 -0.74 30.38 -0.62
C ILE A 318 -1.12 30.89 0.79
N LYS A 319 -0.61 32.08 1.18
CA LYS A 319 -0.91 32.68 2.50
C LYS A 319 -2.41 32.95 2.74
N GLN A 320 -3.18 33.15 1.69
CA GLN A 320 -4.64 33.34 1.81
C GLN A 320 -5.34 31.99 2.01
N ALA A 321 -4.97 30.99 1.21
CA ALA A 321 -5.53 29.64 1.31
C ALA A 321 -5.19 28.99 2.67
N ALA A 322 -3.94 29.09 3.12
CA ALA A 322 -3.45 28.51 4.36
C ALA A 322 -4.13 29.03 5.64
N LYS A 323 -4.81 30.20 5.58
CA LYS A 323 -5.63 30.70 6.70
C LYS A 323 -6.94 29.94 6.91
N HIS A 324 -7.39 29.22 5.90
CA HIS A 324 -8.76 28.65 5.83
C HIS A 324 -8.79 27.18 5.48
N MET A 325 -7.73 26.66 4.86
CA MET A 325 -7.66 25.29 4.34
C MET A 325 -6.39 24.61 4.79
N TYR A 326 -6.49 23.32 5.07
CA TYR A 326 -5.37 22.46 5.44
C TYR A 326 -5.34 21.24 4.53
N LEU A 327 -4.13 20.79 4.13
CA LEU A 327 -3.94 19.58 3.35
C LEU A 327 -3.29 18.52 4.23
N VAL A 328 -3.91 17.35 4.28
CA VAL A 328 -3.28 16.15 4.84
C VAL A 328 -2.75 15.33 3.68
N TYR A 329 -1.43 15.19 3.59
CA TYR A 329 -0.79 14.42 2.53
C TYR A 329 -0.98 12.93 2.72
N GLN A 330 -0.96 12.18 1.62
CA GLN A 330 -0.99 10.71 1.63
C GLN A 330 0.22 10.13 2.38
N ASN A 331 1.43 10.70 2.16
CA ASN A 331 2.60 10.39 2.96
C ASN A 331 2.75 11.46 4.07
N PRO A 332 2.53 11.10 5.34
CA PRO A 332 2.60 12.05 6.45
C PRO A 332 4.00 12.64 6.66
N GLU A 333 5.06 11.93 6.28
CA GLU A 333 6.45 12.42 6.40
C GLU A 333 6.69 13.71 5.64
N LEU A 334 5.96 13.96 4.55
CA LEU A 334 6.03 15.20 3.77
C LEU A 334 5.49 16.42 4.51
N GLN A 335 4.81 16.24 5.64
CA GLN A 335 4.24 17.32 6.43
C GLN A 335 5.10 17.71 7.62
N PHE A 336 5.94 16.80 8.12
CA PHE A 336 6.72 17.03 9.33
C PHE A 336 7.96 17.87 9.04
N ILE A 337 8.12 18.96 9.79
CA ILE A 337 9.24 19.90 9.69
C ILE A 337 10.27 19.60 10.77
N THR A 338 9.85 19.00 11.90
CA THR A 338 10.67 18.75 13.06
C THR A 338 10.87 17.25 13.32
N ASN A 339 11.83 16.93 14.19
CA ASN A 339 12.17 15.55 14.56
C ASN A 339 11.44 15.06 15.84
N SER A 340 10.62 15.90 16.47
CA SER A 340 9.85 15.54 17.65
C SER A 340 8.38 15.92 17.52
N VAL A 341 7.50 15.09 18.06
CA VAL A 341 6.06 15.36 18.07
C VAL A 341 5.75 16.67 18.82
N TYR A 342 6.46 16.94 19.91
CA TYR A 342 6.28 18.16 20.70
C TYR A 342 6.59 19.41 19.88
N ASP A 343 7.75 19.46 19.22
CA ASP A 343 8.17 20.62 18.43
C ASP A 343 7.27 20.82 17.21
N GLU A 344 6.81 19.73 16.57
CA GLU A 344 5.89 19.78 15.45
C GLU A 344 4.55 20.43 15.83
N VAL A 345 3.98 20.04 16.96
CA VAL A 345 2.75 20.66 17.48
C VAL A 345 3.00 22.11 17.89
N TYR A 346 4.16 22.42 18.51
CA TYR A 346 4.49 23.75 19.00
C TYR A 346 4.66 24.77 17.86
N ILE A 347 5.27 24.39 16.73
CA ILE A 347 5.42 25.28 15.55
C ILE A 347 4.07 25.75 15.01
N HIS A 348 3.04 24.92 15.08
CA HIS A 348 1.71 25.25 14.59
C HIS A 348 0.88 26.10 15.58
N TYR A 349 1.34 26.25 16.82
CA TYR A 349 0.65 27.01 17.86
C TYR A 349 1.06 28.49 17.94
N ASN A 350 2.19 28.88 17.33
CA ASN A 350 2.73 30.22 17.24
C ASN A 350 2.64 30.76 15.80
#